data_fe966a77049835fe817c294a3edc73a0
#
_entry.id   fe966a77049835fe817c294a3edc73a0
#
_cell.length_a   1.000
_cell.length_b   1.000
_cell.length_c   1.000
_cell.angle_alpha   90.00
_cell.angle_beta   90.00
_cell.angle_gamma   90.00
#
_symmetry.space_group_name_H-M   'P 1'
#
loop_
_entity.id
_entity.type
_entity.pdbx_description
1 polymer ?
#
loop_
_entity_poly.entity_id
_entity_poly.type
_entity_poly.pdbx_seq_one_letter_code
_entity_poly.pdbx_strand_id
1 'polypeptide(L)'
;FSVETPAQSITDQQQSGRCWMFSGMNVLRSAFAQRTDSLRVEFSQAYLFFYDQLEKANLFLQGVVDNADKPMDDTRVQFFFKNPISDGGTFCGVADLADKYGLVPKEMMPETFSSDNTSRMASIVASKLREYGLELRNMVAEGKSAKDIETAKKGMLGTIYHILSLTIGEPPASFSYAFKNKEGRTVGQAKTYTPLEFYKEVVGGPINGTFIMAMNDPRRPYYKTYEVEYDRHTYDGHNWKYINLPMDDIEQMAIASLKDGRKLYSSYDVGKFLDRKRGYADPANYDYASLMGTTFGMDKAARISTYDSGSTHAMTLTAVDLDSNGKAKKWKVENSWGAEWSQQKGYLIMSDTWFREYMFRLVVNKKYVPAKILKLSEQEPIMVMPEDPLFAEDK
;
A
#
# COMPACT_ATOMS: atom_id res chain seq x y z
N PHE A 1 1.03 -0.79 -26.67
CA PHE A 1 2.11 -0.43 -25.75
C PHE A 1 3.44 -0.91 -26.32
N SER A 2 4.45 -0.05 -26.31
CA SER A 2 5.79 -0.40 -26.80
C SER A 2 6.59 -1.22 -25.78
N VAL A 3 6.26 -1.09 -24.49
CA VAL A 3 6.83 -1.87 -23.38
C VAL A 3 5.68 -2.38 -22.51
N GLU A 4 5.55 -3.69 -22.35
CA GLU A 4 4.50 -4.30 -21.54
C GLU A 4 5.03 -5.54 -20.83
N THR A 5 4.75 -5.62 -19.53
CA THR A 5 5.10 -6.79 -18.71
C THR A 5 4.06 -7.90 -18.91
N PRO A 6 4.42 -9.18 -18.66
CA PRO A 6 3.47 -10.29 -18.77
C PRO A 6 2.21 -10.08 -17.92
N ALA A 7 1.06 -10.34 -18.52
CA ALA A 7 -0.23 -10.26 -17.83
C ALA A 7 -0.38 -11.36 -16.77
N GLN A 8 -1.15 -11.04 -15.74
CA GLN A 8 -1.57 -11.98 -14.70
C GLN A 8 -3.08 -11.89 -14.48
N SER A 9 -3.64 -12.80 -13.68
CA SER A 9 -5.04 -12.73 -13.25
C SER A 9 -5.32 -11.42 -12.51
N ILE A 10 -6.45 -10.80 -12.83
CA ILE A 10 -6.90 -9.60 -12.14
C ILE A 10 -7.42 -9.97 -10.75
N THR A 11 -7.07 -9.17 -9.76
CA THR A 11 -7.53 -9.29 -8.38
C THR A 11 -8.70 -8.35 -8.09
N ASP A 12 -9.42 -8.63 -7.01
CA ASP A 12 -10.56 -7.82 -6.56
C ASP A 12 -10.51 -7.59 -5.05
N GLN A 13 -10.32 -6.34 -4.64
CA GLN A 13 -10.28 -5.94 -3.24
C GLN A 13 -11.67 -5.76 -2.63
N GLN A 14 -12.72 -5.84 -3.44
CA GLN A 14 -14.10 -5.65 -3.05
C GLN A 14 -14.33 -4.31 -2.30
N GLN A 15 -15.16 -4.30 -1.27
CA GLN A 15 -15.49 -3.11 -0.46
C GLN A 15 -14.47 -2.94 0.69
N SER A 16 -13.21 -2.76 0.31
CA SER A 16 -12.11 -2.56 1.28
C SER A 16 -11.10 -1.53 0.77
N GLY A 17 -10.36 -0.90 1.68
CA GLY A 17 -9.27 0.04 1.38
C GLY A 17 -7.91 -0.64 1.18
N ARG A 18 -7.86 -1.93 0.83
CA ARG A 18 -6.63 -2.72 0.72
C ARG A 18 -5.91 -2.63 -0.62
N CYS A 19 -6.15 -1.59 -1.42
CA CYS A 19 -5.49 -1.39 -2.71
C CYS A 19 -3.95 -1.48 -2.63
N TRP A 20 -3.37 -0.93 -1.57
CA TRP A 20 -1.94 -0.97 -1.29
C TRP A 20 -1.41 -2.40 -1.16
N MET A 21 -2.16 -3.26 -0.47
CA MET A 21 -1.80 -4.65 -0.24
C MET A 21 -1.93 -5.48 -1.53
N PHE A 22 -3.06 -5.34 -2.25
CA PHE A 22 -3.26 -6.01 -3.53
C PHE A 22 -2.18 -5.61 -4.55
N SER A 23 -1.90 -4.32 -4.67
CA SER A 23 -0.89 -3.82 -5.61
C SER A 23 0.52 -4.28 -5.26
N GLY A 24 0.90 -4.22 -3.98
CA GLY A 24 2.21 -4.70 -3.53
C GLY A 24 2.39 -6.20 -3.74
N MET A 25 1.39 -7.01 -3.41
CA MET A 25 1.41 -8.45 -3.63
C MET A 25 1.42 -8.81 -5.12
N ASN A 26 0.74 -8.03 -5.97
CA ASN A 26 0.78 -8.20 -7.42
C ASN A 26 2.20 -7.97 -7.99
N VAL A 27 2.94 -7.00 -7.44
CA VAL A 27 4.36 -6.81 -7.79
C VAL A 27 5.20 -8.03 -7.41
N LEU A 28 5.02 -8.55 -6.19
CA LEU A 28 5.78 -9.73 -5.71
C LEU A 28 5.48 -10.98 -6.52
N ARG A 29 4.21 -11.30 -6.79
CA ARG A 29 3.86 -12.49 -7.59
C ARG A 29 4.31 -12.37 -9.03
N SER A 30 4.33 -11.16 -9.60
CA SER A 30 4.87 -10.92 -10.95
C SER A 30 6.37 -11.21 -11.03
N ALA A 31 7.12 -10.76 -10.01
CA ALA A 31 8.54 -11.05 -9.91
C ALA A 31 8.84 -12.56 -9.78
N PHE A 32 8.03 -13.28 -9.00
CA PHE A 32 8.13 -14.74 -8.89
C PHE A 32 7.84 -15.44 -10.23
N ALA A 33 6.76 -15.07 -10.91
CA ALA A 33 6.39 -15.63 -12.20
C ALA A 33 7.48 -15.41 -13.27
N GLN A 34 8.11 -14.24 -13.29
CA GLN A 34 9.20 -13.94 -14.20
C GLN A 34 10.45 -14.80 -13.91
N ARG A 35 10.78 -14.99 -12.61
CA ARG A 35 11.95 -15.78 -12.20
C ARG A 35 11.79 -17.28 -12.50
N THR A 36 10.56 -17.78 -12.41
CA THR A 36 10.26 -19.21 -12.60
C THR A 36 9.74 -19.56 -14.00
N ASP A 37 9.51 -18.54 -14.84
CA ASP A 37 9.02 -18.60 -16.22
C ASP A 37 7.62 -19.24 -16.38
N SER A 38 7.28 -20.21 -15.58
CA SER A 38 6.03 -20.98 -15.74
C SER A 38 5.11 -21.00 -14.53
N LEU A 39 5.64 -20.77 -13.34
CA LEU A 39 4.86 -20.90 -12.11
C LEU A 39 4.00 -19.66 -11.84
N ARG A 40 2.82 -19.89 -11.31
CA ARG A 40 1.87 -18.84 -10.91
C ARG A 40 1.41 -19.07 -9.48
N VAL A 41 1.21 -17.99 -8.77
CA VAL A 41 0.66 -17.96 -7.43
C VAL A 41 -0.12 -16.65 -7.23
N GLU A 42 -1.21 -16.72 -6.53
CA GLU A 42 -1.85 -15.56 -5.91
C GLU A 42 -1.68 -15.69 -4.40
N PHE A 43 -1.21 -14.63 -3.75
CA PHE A 43 -1.04 -14.61 -2.30
C PHE A 43 -2.37 -14.28 -1.61
N SER A 44 -2.57 -14.83 -0.41
CA SER A 44 -3.71 -14.50 0.43
C SER A 44 -3.58 -13.07 0.97
N GLN A 45 -4.45 -12.20 0.54
CA GLN A 45 -4.57 -10.86 1.11
C GLN A 45 -5.20 -10.93 2.51
N ALA A 46 -6.13 -11.84 2.75
CA ALA A 46 -6.72 -12.07 4.07
C ALA A 46 -5.66 -12.41 5.13
N TYR A 47 -4.64 -13.20 4.78
CA TYR A 47 -3.53 -13.54 5.67
C TYR A 47 -2.74 -12.30 6.12
N LEU A 48 -2.24 -11.50 5.20
CA LEU A 48 -1.51 -10.28 5.56
C LEU A 48 -2.42 -9.23 6.22
N PHE A 49 -3.68 -9.15 5.81
CA PHE A 49 -4.65 -8.23 6.41
C PHE A 49 -4.94 -8.56 7.87
N PHE A 50 -4.98 -9.83 8.24
CA PHE A 50 -5.10 -10.24 9.65
C PHE A 50 -3.97 -9.64 10.48
N TYR A 51 -2.73 -9.80 10.05
CA TYR A 51 -1.58 -9.26 10.77
C TYR A 51 -1.47 -7.75 10.67
N ASP A 52 -1.86 -7.15 9.55
CA ASP A 52 -1.96 -5.69 9.43
C ASP A 52 -2.86 -5.09 10.50
N GLN A 53 -4.04 -5.67 10.68
CA GLN A 53 -5.00 -5.18 11.67
C GLN A 53 -4.52 -5.42 13.12
N LEU A 54 -3.90 -6.56 13.39
CA LEU A 54 -3.33 -6.86 14.70
C LEU A 54 -2.16 -5.92 15.04
N GLU A 55 -1.27 -5.68 14.09
CA GLU A 55 -0.11 -4.80 14.28
C GLU A 55 -0.52 -3.33 14.40
N LYS A 56 -1.49 -2.87 13.61
CA LYS A 56 -2.06 -1.52 13.76
C LYS A 56 -2.74 -1.33 15.11
N ALA A 57 -3.41 -2.37 15.63
CA ALA A 57 -3.95 -2.34 17.00
C ALA A 57 -2.81 -2.18 18.04
N ASN A 58 -1.71 -2.92 17.88
CA ASN A 58 -0.54 -2.75 18.74
C ASN A 58 0.10 -1.36 18.60
N LEU A 59 0.22 -0.84 17.38
CA LEU A 59 0.72 0.51 17.12
C LEU A 59 -0.15 1.57 17.83
N PHE A 60 -1.46 1.45 17.76
CA PHE A 60 -2.39 2.32 18.47
C PHE A 60 -2.18 2.24 20.00
N LEU A 61 -2.21 1.03 20.57
CA LEU A 61 -2.10 0.84 22.01
C LEU A 61 -0.77 1.36 22.54
N GLN A 62 0.34 1.07 21.86
CA GLN A 62 1.64 1.55 22.25
C GLN A 62 1.79 3.06 22.04
N GLY A 63 1.29 3.59 20.92
CA GLY A 63 1.30 5.02 20.64
C GLY A 63 0.52 5.83 21.69
N VAL A 64 -0.59 5.29 22.18
CA VAL A 64 -1.35 5.90 23.29
C VAL A 64 -0.56 5.89 24.59
N VAL A 65 0.15 4.80 24.90
CA VAL A 65 1.03 4.72 26.10
C VAL A 65 2.17 5.71 25.98
N ASP A 66 2.84 5.78 24.84
CA ASP A 66 3.98 6.67 24.60
C ASP A 66 3.62 8.17 24.68
N ASN A 67 2.35 8.51 24.52
CA ASN A 67 1.83 9.86 24.60
C ASN A 67 0.86 10.07 25.80
N ALA A 68 0.88 9.18 26.79
CA ALA A 68 -0.07 9.24 27.89
C ALA A 68 0.16 10.41 28.85
N ASP A 69 1.35 11.02 28.85
CA ASP A 69 1.69 12.24 29.58
C ASP A 69 1.08 13.52 28.96
N LYS A 70 0.64 13.44 27.69
CA LYS A 70 0.06 14.57 26.96
C LYS A 70 -1.46 14.65 27.18
N PRO A 71 -2.06 15.85 27.13
CA PRO A 71 -3.52 16.01 27.26
C PRO A 71 -4.26 15.45 26.05
N MET A 72 -5.57 15.21 26.20
CA MET A 72 -6.42 14.63 25.13
C MET A 72 -6.56 15.53 23.88
N ASP A 73 -6.30 16.83 23.99
CA ASP A 73 -6.31 17.80 22.89
C ASP A 73 -4.95 17.98 22.23
N ASP A 74 -3.90 17.28 22.68
CA ASP A 74 -2.63 17.20 21.97
C ASP A 74 -2.82 16.56 20.59
N THR A 75 -2.18 17.10 19.58
CA THR A 75 -2.34 16.68 18.17
C THR A 75 -2.00 15.21 17.95
N ARG A 76 -0.93 14.69 18.60
CA ARG A 76 -0.56 13.28 18.48
C ARG A 76 -1.55 12.36 19.15
N VAL A 77 -2.05 12.75 20.34
CA VAL A 77 -3.11 11.99 21.02
C VAL A 77 -4.38 11.95 20.18
N GLN A 78 -4.79 13.09 19.65
CA GLN A 78 -5.95 13.16 18.76
C GLN A 78 -5.78 12.33 17.49
N PHE A 79 -4.58 12.32 16.92
CA PHE A 79 -4.26 11.48 15.76
C PHE A 79 -4.59 10.00 16.01
N PHE A 80 -4.11 9.43 17.12
CA PHE A 80 -4.40 8.04 17.45
C PHE A 80 -5.89 7.79 17.71
N PHE A 81 -6.55 8.63 18.50
CA PHE A 81 -7.96 8.41 18.85
C PHE A 81 -8.92 8.69 17.68
N LYS A 82 -8.57 9.54 16.72
CA LYS A 82 -9.35 9.73 15.49
C LYS A 82 -9.20 8.53 14.55
N ASN A 83 -8.00 7.98 14.46
CA ASN A 83 -7.63 6.94 13.51
C ASN A 83 -7.05 5.70 14.23
N PRO A 84 -7.82 5.01 15.10
CA PRO A 84 -7.27 3.90 15.88
C PRO A 84 -6.91 2.69 15.01
N ILE A 85 -7.59 2.51 13.89
CA ILE A 85 -7.33 1.46 12.90
C ILE A 85 -7.94 1.84 11.55
N SER A 86 -7.32 1.40 10.47
CA SER A 86 -7.85 1.51 9.11
C SER A 86 -7.43 0.31 8.27
N ASP A 87 -8.07 0.09 7.13
CA ASP A 87 -7.64 -0.90 6.14
C ASP A 87 -6.76 -0.31 5.02
N GLY A 88 -6.53 1.00 5.06
CA GLY A 88 -5.60 1.71 4.18
C GLY A 88 -4.13 1.46 4.52
N GLY A 89 -3.24 1.91 3.66
CA GLY A 89 -1.80 1.79 3.89
C GLY A 89 -0.92 2.02 2.68
N THR A 90 0.33 1.62 2.81
CA THR A 90 1.38 1.84 1.83
C THR A 90 2.22 0.58 1.61
N PHE A 91 3.15 0.63 0.66
CA PHE A 91 4.04 -0.51 0.35
C PHE A 91 4.94 -0.89 1.53
N CYS A 92 5.31 0.03 2.42
CA CYS A 92 6.08 -0.33 3.61
C CYS A 92 5.35 -1.35 4.49
N GLY A 93 4.02 -1.29 4.54
CA GLY A 93 3.21 -2.32 5.21
C GLY A 93 3.34 -3.69 4.56
N VAL A 94 3.33 -3.77 3.22
CA VAL A 94 3.56 -5.05 2.52
C VAL A 94 4.93 -5.61 2.86
N ALA A 95 5.97 -4.78 2.82
CA ALA A 95 7.34 -5.19 3.11
C ALA A 95 7.49 -5.66 4.57
N ASP A 96 7.08 -4.85 5.53
CA ASP A 96 7.22 -5.16 6.96
C ASP A 96 6.43 -6.40 7.37
N LEU A 97 5.19 -6.52 6.91
CA LEU A 97 4.34 -7.66 7.26
C LEU A 97 4.81 -8.96 6.61
N ALA A 98 5.20 -8.92 5.32
CA ALA A 98 5.71 -10.12 4.65
C ALA A 98 7.06 -10.56 5.21
N ASP A 99 7.97 -9.62 5.51
CA ASP A 99 9.27 -9.93 6.13
C ASP A 99 9.11 -10.53 7.54
N LYS A 100 8.08 -10.09 8.30
CA LYS A 100 7.84 -10.53 9.67
C LYS A 100 7.02 -11.81 9.76
N TYR A 101 5.96 -11.95 8.97
CA TYR A 101 4.98 -13.03 9.07
C TYR A 101 4.99 -14.00 7.91
N GLY A 102 5.67 -13.68 6.81
CA GLY A 102 5.68 -14.50 5.61
C GLY A 102 4.43 -14.30 4.75
N LEU A 103 4.24 -15.22 3.82
CA LEU A 103 3.12 -15.24 2.86
C LEU A 103 2.51 -16.64 2.81
N VAL A 104 1.24 -16.70 2.40
CA VAL A 104 0.56 -17.96 2.09
C VAL A 104 -0.17 -17.86 0.76
N PRO A 105 -0.38 -18.97 0.03
CA PRO A 105 -1.23 -18.97 -1.16
C PRO A 105 -2.68 -18.61 -0.81
N LYS A 106 -3.38 -17.99 -1.73
CA LYS A 106 -4.77 -17.51 -1.53
C LYS A 106 -5.72 -18.62 -1.08
N GLU A 107 -5.58 -19.82 -1.65
CA GLU A 107 -6.42 -20.95 -1.30
C GLU A 107 -6.22 -21.49 0.13
N MET A 108 -5.11 -21.14 0.79
CA MET A 108 -4.81 -21.57 2.17
C MET A 108 -5.44 -20.66 3.23
N MET A 109 -5.76 -19.44 2.86
CA MET A 109 -6.56 -18.51 3.67
C MET A 109 -7.36 -17.59 2.73
N PRO A 110 -8.54 -18.03 2.27
CA PRO A 110 -9.38 -17.26 1.34
C PRO A 110 -10.03 -16.07 2.03
N GLU A 111 -10.54 -15.15 1.21
CA GLU A 111 -11.31 -14.00 1.71
C GLU A 111 -12.58 -14.46 2.42
N THR A 112 -13.01 -13.66 3.40
CA THR A 112 -14.28 -13.81 4.12
C THR A 112 -15.20 -12.63 3.78
N PHE A 113 -16.46 -12.70 4.20
CA PHE A 113 -17.36 -11.54 4.07
C PHE A 113 -16.78 -10.29 4.72
N SER A 114 -16.14 -10.42 5.90
CA SER A 114 -15.60 -9.26 6.63
C SER A 114 -14.32 -8.71 6.01
N SER A 115 -13.49 -9.53 5.38
CA SER A 115 -12.32 -9.03 4.64
C SER A 115 -12.70 -8.39 3.30
N ASP A 116 -13.77 -8.86 2.68
CA ASP A 116 -14.36 -8.25 1.47
C ASP A 116 -15.22 -7.00 1.78
N ASN A 117 -15.64 -6.80 3.04
CA ASN A 117 -16.47 -5.67 3.49
C ASN A 117 -15.99 -5.19 4.86
N THR A 118 -14.88 -4.47 4.88
CA THR A 118 -14.08 -4.19 6.07
C THR A 118 -14.69 -3.17 7.04
N SER A 119 -15.56 -2.29 6.58
CA SER A 119 -16.01 -1.10 7.32
C SER A 119 -16.67 -1.43 8.67
N ARG A 120 -17.51 -2.48 8.74
CA ARG A 120 -18.19 -2.87 9.99
C ARG A 120 -17.22 -3.42 11.02
N MET A 121 -16.35 -4.32 10.61
CA MET A 121 -15.30 -4.88 11.47
C MET A 121 -14.39 -3.78 11.98
N ALA A 122 -13.91 -2.91 11.09
CA ALA A 122 -13.06 -1.77 11.45
C ALA A 122 -13.73 -0.86 12.48
N SER A 123 -15.02 -0.56 12.32
CA SER A 123 -15.78 0.26 13.28
C SER A 123 -15.84 -0.38 14.67
N ILE A 124 -16.10 -1.69 14.75
CA ILE A 124 -16.14 -2.44 16.02
C ILE A 124 -14.78 -2.45 16.70
N VAL A 125 -13.73 -2.79 15.95
CA VAL A 125 -12.35 -2.81 16.45
C VAL A 125 -11.92 -1.41 16.89
N ALA A 126 -12.21 -0.38 16.11
CA ALA A 126 -11.90 1.02 16.45
C ALA A 126 -12.57 1.45 17.77
N SER A 127 -13.84 1.10 17.98
CA SER A 127 -14.53 1.39 19.24
C SER A 127 -13.85 0.70 20.42
N LYS A 128 -13.50 -0.57 20.28
CA LYS A 128 -12.80 -1.33 21.33
C LYS A 128 -11.39 -0.79 21.63
N LEU A 129 -10.66 -0.41 20.60
CA LEU A 129 -9.34 0.21 20.77
C LEU A 129 -9.43 1.56 21.51
N ARG A 130 -10.44 2.39 21.21
CA ARG A 130 -10.66 3.65 21.95
C ARG A 130 -10.91 3.42 23.44
N GLU A 131 -11.71 2.42 23.78
CA GLU A 131 -11.94 2.00 25.16
C GLU A 131 -10.62 1.57 25.84
N TYR A 132 -9.87 0.71 25.20
CA TYR A 132 -8.56 0.25 25.68
C TYR A 132 -7.54 1.39 25.81
N GLY A 133 -7.53 2.32 24.84
CA GLY A 133 -6.67 3.49 24.89
C GLY A 133 -6.93 4.35 26.13
N LEU A 134 -8.19 4.58 26.48
CA LEU A 134 -8.54 5.30 27.71
C LEU A 134 -8.14 4.53 28.95
N GLU A 135 -8.32 3.20 28.97
CA GLU A 135 -7.90 2.35 30.09
C GLU A 135 -6.37 2.43 30.29
N LEU A 136 -5.58 2.31 29.23
CA LEU A 136 -4.13 2.43 29.30
C LEU A 136 -3.68 3.81 29.79
N ARG A 137 -4.30 4.89 29.33
CA ARG A 137 -4.02 6.25 29.83
C ARG A 137 -4.31 6.38 31.33
N ASN A 138 -5.42 5.81 31.80
CA ASN A 138 -5.76 5.80 33.23
C ASN A 138 -4.73 5.01 34.05
N MET A 139 -4.29 3.85 33.56
CA MET A 139 -3.24 3.06 34.21
C MET A 139 -1.92 3.85 34.36
N VAL A 140 -1.52 4.59 33.32
CA VAL A 140 -0.34 5.48 33.38
C VAL A 140 -0.55 6.60 34.39
N ALA A 141 -1.71 7.25 34.39
CA ALA A 141 -2.04 8.32 35.33
C ALA A 141 -2.07 7.86 36.79
N GLU A 142 -2.47 6.60 37.05
CA GLU A 142 -2.47 5.96 38.35
C GLU A 142 -1.07 5.46 38.80
N GLY A 143 -0.06 5.62 37.93
CA GLY A 143 1.32 5.20 38.23
C GLY A 143 1.52 3.69 38.19
N LYS A 144 0.73 2.93 37.46
CA LYS A 144 0.94 1.49 37.24
C LYS A 144 2.31 1.22 36.65
N SER A 145 2.90 0.06 37.01
CA SER A 145 4.21 -0.30 36.50
C SER A 145 4.19 -0.57 35.00
N ALA A 146 5.34 -0.40 34.30
CA ALA A 146 5.50 -0.78 32.93
C ALA A 146 5.12 -2.24 32.64
N LYS A 147 5.39 -3.14 33.59
CA LYS A 147 5.02 -4.56 33.55
C LYS A 147 3.50 -4.75 33.55
N ASP A 148 2.79 -4.00 34.41
CA ASP A 148 1.31 -4.09 34.47
C ASP A 148 0.67 -3.57 33.21
N ILE A 149 1.18 -2.46 32.66
CA ILE A 149 0.73 -1.87 31.39
C ILE A 149 0.96 -2.85 30.23
N GLU A 150 2.15 -3.46 30.16
CA GLU A 150 2.45 -4.47 29.13
C GLU A 150 1.57 -5.71 29.23
N THR A 151 1.28 -6.16 30.45
CA THR A 151 0.38 -7.30 30.71
C THR A 151 -1.05 -6.98 30.26
N ALA A 152 -1.56 -5.78 30.57
CA ALA A 152 -2.87 -5.31 30.13
C ALA A 152 -2.94 -5.22 28.59
N LYS A 153 -1.91 -4.62 27.97
CA LYS A 153 -1.82 -4.49 26.52
C LYS A 153 -1.83 -5.85 25.81
N LYS A 154 -1.12 -6.85 26.32
CA LYS A 154 -1.15 -8.22 25.79
C LYS A 154 -2.54 -8.85 25.89
N GLY A 155 -3.25 -8.66 26.99
CA GLY A 155 -4.64 -9.10 27.12
C GLY A 155 -5.57 -8.42 26.11
N MET A 156 -5.41 -7.12 25.92
CA MET A 156 -6.16 -6.34 24.92
C MET A 156 -5.90 -6.83 23.50
N LEU A 157 -4.64 -7.07 23.13
CA LEU A 157 -4.29 -7.67 21.84
C LEU A 157 -4.85 -9.07 21.66
N GLY A 158 -4.92 -9.87 22.73
CA GLY A 158 -5.60 -11.17 22.71
C GLY A 158 -7.08 -11.07 22.33
N THR A 159 -7.77 -10.06 22.87
CA THR A 159 -9.17 -9.78 22.49
C THR A 159 -9.29 -9.34 21.00
N ILE A 160 -8.40 -8.47 20.54
CA ILE A 160 -8.38 -8.06 19.13
C ILE A 160 -8.08 -9.28 18.23
N TYR A 161 -7.12 -10.11 18.57
CA TYR A 161 -6.82 -11.36 17.85
C TYR A 161 -8.07 -12.25 17.73
N HIS A 162 -8.81 -12.41 18.83
CA HIS A 162 -10.04 -13.19 18.83
C HIS A 162 -11.10 -12.60 17.88
N ILE A 163 -11.30 -11.28 17.88
CA ILE A 163 -12.23 -10.60 16.95
C ILE A 163 -11.80 -10.82 15.50
N LEU A 164 -10.51 -10.68 15.21
CA LEU A 164 -9.97 -10.91 13.86
C LEU A 164 -10.13 -12.36 13.42
N SER A 165 -9.91 -13.33 14.32
CA SER A 165 -10.10 -14.76 14.03
C SER A 165 -11.56 -15.09 13.68
N LEU A 166 -12.52 -14.46 14.36
CA LEU A 166 -13.95 -14.62 14.06
C LEU A 166 -14.38 -13.98 12.73
N THR A 167 -13.69 -12.94 12.29
CA THR A 167 -14.11 -12.12 11.13
C THR A 167 -13.30 -12.41 9.86
N ILE A 168 -11.99 -12.60 9.98
CA ILE A 168 -11.08 -12.82 8.84
C ILE A 168 -10.71 -14.31 8.74
N GLY A 169 -10.77 -15.05 9.85
CA GLY A 169 -10.27 -16.42 9.96
C GLY A 169 -8.90 -16.47 10.66
N GLU A 170 -8.55 -17.64 11.15
CA GLU A 170 -7.28 -17.85 11.85
C GLU A 170 -6.16 -18.14 10.85
N PRO A 171 -5.02 -17.40 10.91
CA PRO A 171 -3.90 -17.65 10.02
C PRO A 171 -3.31 -19.04 10.20
N PRO A 172 -3.02 -19.79 9.11
CA PRO A 172 -2.43 -21.12 9.22
C PRO A 172 -0.97 -21.03 9.70
N ALA A 173 -0.60 -21.88 10.65
CA ALA A 173 0.78 -22.03 11.11
C ALA A 173 1.65 -22.79 10.09
N SER A 174 1.05 -23.71 9.34
CA SER A 174 1.66 -24.47 8.25
C SER A 174 0.59 -24.93 7.26
N PHE A 175 1.00 -25.25 6.04
CA PHE A 175 0.11 -25.72 4.98
C PHE A 175 0.87 -26.57 3.98
N SER A 176 0.16 -27.41 3.20
CA SER A 176 0.70 -28.17 2.10
C SER A 176 0.33 -27.51 0.77
N TYR A 177 1.31 -27.27 -0.09
CA TYR A 177 1.10 -26.57 -1.35
C TYR A 177 1.96 -27.13 -2.48
N ALA A 178 1.38 -27.20 -3.68
CA ALA A 178 2.09 -27.46 -4.92
C ALA A 178 1.82 -26.30 -5.90
N PHE A 179 2.85 -25.77 -6.50
CA PHE A 179 2.72 -24.66 -7.46
C PHE A 179 1.91 -25.08 -8.69
N LYS A 180 1.32 -24.08 -9.33
CA LYS A 180 0.58 -24.26 -10.58
C LYS A 180 1.28 -23.50 -11.71
N ASN A 181 1.16 -24.02 -12.92
CA ASN A 181 1.63 -23.30 -14.11
C ASN A 181 0.55 -22.29 -14.59
N LYS A 182 0.85 -21.57 -15.67
CA LYS A 182 -0.06 -20.57 -16.26
C LYS A 182 -1.40 -21.15 -16.74
N GLU A 183 -1.46 -22.45 -17.03
CA GLU A 183 -2.69 -23.18 -17.38
C GLU A 183 -3.46 -23.71 -16.16
N GLY A 184 -3.00 -23.41 -14.93
CA GLY A 184 -3.60 -23.87 -13.68
C GLY A 184 -3.32 -25.34 -13.31
N ARG A 185 -2.41 -26.02 -14.04
CA ARG A 185 -2.02 -27.40 -13.74
C ARG A 185 -0.95 -27.43 -12.65
N THR A 186 -1.10 -28.36 -11.71
CA THR A 186 -0.10 -28.60 -10.66
C THR A 186 1.24 -29.02 -11.25
N VAL A 187 2.32 -28.45 -10.75
CA VAL A 187 3.70 -28.73 -11.13
C VAL A 187 4.44 -29.29 -9.91
N GLY A 188 4.98 -30.50 -10.06
CA GLY A 188 5.68 -31.20 -8.98
C GLY A 188 4.76 -31.77 -7.91
N GLN A 189 5.34 -32.09 -6.76
CA GLN A 189 4.62 -32.62 -5.60
C GLN A 189 4.35 -31.53 -4.57
N ALA A 190 3.28 -31.71 -3.78
CA ALA A 190 3.00 -30.83 -2.68
C ALA A 190 4.09 -30.93 -1.61
N LYS A 191 4.48 -29.78 -1.08
CA LYS A 191 5.47 -29.63 0.01
C LYS A 191 4.80 -28.90 1.17
N THR A 192 5.15 -29.27 2.39
CA THR A 192 4.70 -28.55 3.59
C THR A 192 5.58 -27.33 3.83
N TYR A 193 4.93 -26.20 4.11
CA TYR A 193 5.55 -24.92 4.38
C TYR A 193 5.01 -24.31 5.67
N THR A 194 5.85 -23.62 6.39
CA THR A 194 5.42 -22.48 7.20
C THR A 194 5.27 -21.24 6.31
N PRO A 195 4.51 -20.21 6.71
CA PRO A 195 4.40 -18.97 5.93
C PRO A 195 5.75 -18.30 5.62
N LEU A 196 6.71 -18.34 6.53
CA LEU A 196 8.06 -17.78 6.32
C LEU A 196 8.90 -18.61 5.34
N GLU A 197 8.80 -19.94 5.37
CA GLU A 197 9.46 -20.80 4.38
C GLU A 197 8.90 -20.59 2.98
N PHE A 198 7.57 -20.48 2.87
CA PHE A 198 6.93 -20.17 1.59
C PHE A 198 7.34 -18.79 1.07
N TYR A 199 7.33 -17.78 1.94
CA TYR A 199 7.81 -16.44 1.60
C TYR A 199 9.24 -16.45 1.06
N LYS A 200 10.14 -17.16 1.74
CA LYS A 200 11.54 -17.28 1.31
C LYS A 200 11.66 -17.94 -0.07
N GLU A 201 10.84 -18.92 -0.37
CA GLU A 201 10.84 -19.60 -1.68
C GLU A 201 10.30 -18.68 -2.79
N VAL A 202 9.20 -17.96 -2.55
CA VAL A 202 8.52 -17.13 -3.57
C VAL A 202 9.12 -15.74 -3.74
N VAL A 203 9.70 -15.15 -2.70
CA VAL A 203 10.31 -13.81 -2.76
C VAL A 203 11.82 -13.89 -2.83
N GLY A 204 12.44 -14.81 -2.11
CA GLY A 204 13.88 -15.08 -2.15
C GLY A 204 14.71 -14.36 -1.10
N GLY A 205 14.11 -13.48 -0.29
CA GLY A 205 14.80 -12.75 0.78
C GLY A 205 14.00 -11.54 1.25
N PRO A 206 14.54 -10.77 2.19
CA PRO A 206 13.83 -9.60 2.71
C PRO A 206 13.48 -8.60 1.61
N ILE A 207 12.25 -8.06 1.67
CA ILE A 207 11.80 -7.00 0.78
C ILE A 207 12.39 -5.67 1.23
N ASN A 208 12.42 -5.43 2.56
CA ASN A 208 13.04 -4.24 3.13
C ASN A 208 14.49 -4.10 2.68
N GLY A 209 14.89 -2.89 2.32
CA GLY A 209 16.22 -2.61 1.83
C GLY A 209 16.46 -2.86 0.33
N THR A 210 15.52 -3.48 -0.40
CA THR A 210 15.65 -3.75 -1.85
C THR A 210 15.01 -2.69 -2.74
N PHE A 211 14.10 -1.88 -2.19
CA PHE A 211 13.37 -0.83 -2.89
C PHE A 211 13.69 0.56 -2.35
N ILE A 212 13.46 1.56 -3.16
CA ILE A 212 13.25 2.95 -2.71
C ILE A 212 11.82 3.36 -3.00
N MET A 213 11.34 4.32 -2.22
CA MET A 213 10.06 4.97 -2.41
C MET A 213 10.30 6.38 -2.93
N ALA A 214 9.79 6.68 -4.12
CA ALA A 214 9.82 7.99 -4.73
C ALA A 214 8.43 8.63 -4.68
N MET A 215 8.37 9.93 -4.47
CA MET A 215 7.13 10.70 -4.57
C MET A 215 7.34 11.95 -5.43
N ASN A 216 6.25 12.43 -6.03
CA ASN A 216 6.20 13.74 -6.63
C ASN A 216 5.28 14.64 -5.80
N ASP A 217 5.89 15.45 -4.94
CA ASP A 217 5.21 16.50 -4.19
C ASP A 217 5.83 17.88 -4.55
N PRO A 218 5.23 18.62 -5.48
CA PRO A 218 5.77 19.88 -5.94
C PRO A 218 5.70 21.02 -4.90
N ARG A 219 5.06 20.81 -3.74
CA ARG A 219 5.04 21.76 -2.63
C ARG A 219 6.36 21.80 -1.88
N ARG A 220 7.18 20.74 -1.98
CA ARG A 220 8.42 20.54 -1.22
C ARG A 220 9.62 20.51 -2.14
N PRO A 221 10.82 20.90 -1.63
CA PRO A 221 12.06 20.76 -2.40
C PRO A 221 12.28 19.36 -2.93
N TYR A 222 12.61 19.27 -4.21
CA TYR A 222 13.05 18.02 -4.84
C TYR A 222 14.45 17.62 -4.38
N TYR A 223 14.81 16.37 -4.59
CA TYR A 223 16.09 15.75 -4.22
C TYR A 223 16.37 15.80 -2.72
N LYS A 224 15.32 15.72 -1.93
CA LYS A 224 15.34 15.59 -0.48
C LYS A 224 14.62 14.33 -0.07
N THR A 225 15.05 13.77 1.06
CA THR A 225 14.41 12.62 1.69
C THR A 225 13.48 13.09 2.79
N TYR A 226 12.27 12.54 2.81
CA TYR A 226 11.22 12.84 3.78
C TYR A 226 10.76 11.55 4.43
N GLU A 227 10.29 11.65 5.66
CA GLU A 227 9.69 10.55 6.41
C GLU A 227 8.42 11.05 7.10
N VAL A 228 7.33 10.27 6.99
CA VAL A 228 6.03 10.64 7.57
C VAL A 228 5.90 10.00 8.94
N GLU A 229 5.73 10.82 9.98
CA GLU A 229 5.60 10.36 11.36
C GLU A 229 4.38 9.44 11.50
N TYR A 230 4.54 8.28 12.13
CA TYR A 230 3.51 7.24 12.34
C TYR A 230 2.88 6.64 11.07
N ASP A 231 3.36 6.95 9.88
CA ASP A 231 2.87 6.32 8.65
C ASP A 231 3.55 4.97 8.44
N ARG A 232 3.23 4.04 9.31
CA ARG A 232 3.70 2.66 9.33
C ARG A 232 2.60 1.71 9.81
N HIS A 233 2.77 0.43 9.57
CA HIS A 233 1.78 -0.60 9.88
C HIS A 233 2.06 -1.33 11.20
N THR A 234 3.33 -1.50 11.55
CA THR A 234 3.78 -2.16 12.78
C THR A 234 4.51 -1.17 13.67
N TYR A 235 4.44 -1.36 14.99
CA TYR A 235 5.14 -0.46 15.93
C TYR A 235 6.66 -0.49 15.71
N ASP A 236 7.22 -1.67 15.45
CA ASP A 236 8.63 -1.93 15.18
C ASP A 236 9.02 -1.83 13.69
N GLY A 237 8.10 -1.40 12.85
CA GLY A 237 8.30 -1.30 11.41
C GLY A 237 8.83 0.05 10.93
N HIS A 238 8.73 0.25 9.62
CA HIS A 238 9.29 1.41 8.94
C HIS A 238 8.18 2.41 8.57
N ASN A 239 8.39 3.68 8.91
CA ASN A 239 7.56 4.75 8.37
C ASN A 239 7.70 4.85 6.86
N TRP A 240 6.70 5.41 6.19
CA TRP A 240 6.82 5.79 4.80
C TRP A 240 7.93 6.85 4.66
N LYS A 241 9.08 6.42 4.13
CA LYS A 241 10.23 7.24 3.86
C LYS A 241 10.42 7.34 2.35
N TYR A 242 10.49 8.55 1.81
CA TYR A 242 10.54 8.74 0.36
C TYR A 242 11.55 9.80 -0.06
N ILE A 243 11.99 9.69 -1.31
CA ILE A 243 12.76 10.72 -2.01
C ILE A 243 11.78 11.51 -2.86
N ASN A 244 11.72 12.84 -2.66
CA ASN A 244 10.89 13.71 -3.46
C ASN A 244 11.59 14.04 -4.78
N LEU A 245 10.97 13.70 -5.91
CA LEU A 245 11.58 13.80 -7.23
C LEU A 245 10.65 14.48 -8.23
N PRO A 246 11.19 15.17 -9.24
CA PRO A 246 10.42 15.60 -10.40
C PRO A 246 9.95 14.39 -11.21
N MET A 247 8.84 14.56 -11.96
CA MET A 247 8.23 13.48 -12.73
C MET A 247 9.18 12.87 -13.75
N ASP A 248 10.07 13.62 -14.36
CA ASP A 248 11.03 13.10 -15.33
C ASP A 248 11.94 11.99 -14.76
N ASP A 249 12.42 12.16 -13.53
CA ASP A 249 13.22 11.14 -12.85
C ASP A 249 12.36 9.90 -12.49
N ILE A 250 11.12 10.11 -12.06
CA ILE A 250 10.17 9.03 -11.74
C ILE A 250 9.86 8.21 -13.00
N GLU A 251 9.54 8.87 -14.11
CA GLU A 251 9.26 8.20 -15.39
C GLU A 251 10.47 7.39 -15.90
N GLN A 252 11.66 7.93 -15.80
CA GLN A 252 12.88 7.22 -16.19
C GLN A 252 13.06 5.90 -15.42
N MET A 253 12.88 5.94 -14.10
CA MET A 253 12.98 4.73 -13.26
C MET A 253 11.85 3.73 -13.58
N ALA A 254 10.63 4.22 -13.78
CA ALA A 254 9.49 3.37 -14.15
C ALA A 254 9.73 2.69 -15.52
N ILE A 255 10.17 3.44 -16.53
CA ILE A 255 10.49 2.90 -17.87
C ILE A 255 11.62 1.87 -17.79
N ALA A 256 12.68 2.14 -17.01
CA ALA A 256 13.79 1.19 -16.84
C ALA A 256 13.32 -0.13 -16.22
N SER A 257 12.47 -0.08 -15.20
CA SER A 257 11.90 -1.26 -14.57
C SER A 257 11.01 -2.06 -15.51
N LEU A 258 10.11 -1.37 -16.23
CA LEU A 258 9.19 -2.01 -17.18
C LEU A 258 9.94 -2.66 -18.37
N LYS A 259 11.01 -2.05 -18.89
CA LYS A 259 11.86 -2.62 -19.94
C LYS A 259 12.54 -3.93 -19.51
N ASP A 260 12.83 -4.09 -18.22
CA ASP A 260 13.35 -5.33 -17.63
C ASP A 260 12.23 -6.32 -17.20
N GLY A 261 10.99 -6.07 -17.63
CA GLY A 261 9.84 -6.91 -17.35
C GLY A 261 9.32 -6.83 -15.90
N ARG A 262 9.73 -5.82 -15.11
CA ARG A 262 9.37 -5.68 -13.70
C ARG A 262 8.24 -4.67 -13.52
N LYS A 263 7.14 -5.15 -12.94
CA LYS A 263 6.01 -4.30 -12.50
C LYS A 263 6.42 -3.45 -11.29
N LEU A 264 5.73 -2.33 -11.10
CA LEU A 264 5.97 -1.42 -9.98
C LEU A 264 4.68 -1.11 -9.22
N TYR A 265 4.82 -0.91 -7.91
CA TYR A 265 3.78 -0.29 -7.10
C TYR A 265 3.75 1.21 -7.38
N SER A 266 2.55 1.75 -7.56
CA SER A 266 2.32 3.17 -7.84
C SER A 266 1.00 3.64 -7.25
N SER A 267 0.88 4.93 -6.93
CA SER A 267 -0.36 5.48 -6.39
C SER A 267 -0.77 6.79 -7.07
N TYR A 268 -2.07 7.05 -7.07
CA TYR A 268 -2.72 8.08 -7.88
C TYR A 268 -3.91 8.70 -7.17
N ASP A 269 -4.31 9.89 -7.62
CA ASP A 269 -5.67 10.41 -7.42
C ASP A 269 -6.60 9.84 -8.51
N VAL A 270 -7.00 8.58 -8.33
CA VAL A 270 -7.61 7.78 -9.40
C VAL A 270 -8.96 8.32 -9.88
N GLY A 271 -9.69 9.04 -9.03
CA GLY A 271 -11.02 9.57 -9.37
C GLY A 271 -11.01 10.75 -10.35
N LYS A 272 -9.88 11.43 -10.50
CA LYS A 272 -9.79 12.64 -11.32
C LYS A 272 -9.81 12.30 -12.82
N PHE A 273 -10.75 12.88 -13.54
CA PHE A 273 -10.92 12.72 -15.00
C PHE A 273 -10.92 11.26 -15.48
N LEU A 274 -11.42 10.34 -14.65
CA LEU A 274 -11.55 8.93 -14.96
C LEU A 274 -12.89 8.63 -15.67
N ASP A 275 -12.82 8.16 -16.92
CA ASP A 275 -13.96 7.48 -17.54
C ASP A 275 -13.99 6.02 -17.07
N ARG A 276 -14.81 5.75 -16.03
CA ARG A 276 -14.89 4.41 -15.40
C ARG A 276 -15.33 3.32 -16.40
N LYS A 277 -16.24 3.64 -17.31
CA LYS A 277 -16.75 2.65 -18.27
C LYS A 277 -15.65 2.24 -19.26
N ARG A 278 -14.94 3.22 -19.80
CA ARG A 278 -13.83 2.94 -20.73
C ARG A 278 -12.57 2.44 -20.04
N GLY A 279 -12.39 2.68 -18.74
CA GLY A 279 -11.14 2.43 -18.03
C GLY A 279 -9.99 3.29 -18.54
N TYR A 280 -10.29 4.58 -18.77
CA TYR A 280 -9.34 5.53 -19.34
C TYR A 280 -9.32 6.83 -18.54
N ALA A 281 -8.13 7.27 -18.14
CA ALA A 281 -7.93 8.52 -17.41
C ALA A 281 -7.14 9.52 -18.26
N ASP A 282 -7.74 10.69 -18.49
CA ASP A 282 -7.18 11.77 -19.30
C ASP A 282 -7.85 13.09 -18.91
N PRO A 283 -7.09 14.19 -18.69
CA PRO A 283 -7.70 15.50 -18.44
C PRO A 283 -8.70 15.93 -19.51
N ALA A 284 -8.55 15.45 -20.74
CA ALA A 284 -9.46 15.74 -21.86
C ALA A 284 -10.80 14.96 -21.82
N ASN A 285 -10.99 14.02 -20.89
CA ASN A 285 -12.25 13.28 -20.77
C ASN A 285 -13.45 14.18 -20.42
N TYR A 286 -13.21 15.28 -19.68
CA TYR A 286 -14.26 16.18 -19.21
C TYR A 286 -13.80 17.64 -19.30
N ASP A 287 -14.43 18.43 -20.17
CA ASP A 287 -14.21 19.88 -20.29
C ASP A 287 -15.13 20.65 -19.35
N TYR A 288 -14.84 20.59 -18.06
CA TYR A 288 -15.64 21.31 -17.06
C TYR A 288 -15.59 22.82 -17.23
N ALA A 289 -14.46 23.38 -17.72
CA ALA A 289 -14.33 24.81 -17.91
C ALA A 289 -15.34 25.34 -18.93
N SER A 290 -15.44 24.73 -20.08
CA SER A 290 -16.43 25.08 -21.09
C SER A 290 -17.85 24.80 -20.64
N LEU A 291 -18.10 23.67 -19.99
CA LEU A 291 -19.41 23.27 -19.52
C LEU A 291 -19.98 24.25 -18.47
N MET A 292 -19.13 24.67 -17.52
CA MET A 292 -19.53 25.53 -16.39
C MET A 292 -19.31 27.03 -16.64
N GLY A 293 -18.68 27.40 -17.76
CA GLY A 293 -18.39 28.80 -18.10
C GLY A 293 -17.43 29.49 -17.12
N THR A 294 -16.44 28.73 -16.58
CA THR A 294 -15.44 29.23 -15.62
C THR A 294 -14.07 28.62 -15.88
N THR A 295 -13.11 28.87 -15.03
CA THR A 295 -11.77 28.30 -15.10
C THR A 295 -11.45 27.48 -13.86
N PHE A 296 -10.57 26.47 -14.01
CA PHE A 296 -10.03 25.63 -12.95
C PHE A 296 -8.51 25.71 -13.01
N GLY A 297 -7.94 26.75 -12.33
CA GLY A 297 -6.56 27.19 -12.54
C GLY A 297 -5.55 26.66 -11.50
N MET A 298 -5.94 25.74 -10.60
CA MET A 298 -4.99 25.16 -9.64
C MET A 298 -4.02 24.20 -10.31
N ASP A 299 -2.73 24.41 -10.08
CA ASP A 299 -1.69 23.43 -10.38
C ASP A 299 -1.69 22.26 -9.36
N LYS A 300 -0.82 21.29 -9.56
CA LYS A 300 -0.70 20.11 -8.69
C LYS A 300 -0.39 20.51 -7.24
N ALA A 301 0.52 21.47 -7.02
CA ALA A 301 0.88 21.93 -5.67
C ALA A 301 -0.30 22.60 -4.95
N ALA A 302 -1.05 23.45 -5.66
CA ALA A 302 -2.22 24.12 -5.11
C ALA A 302 -3.34 23.11 -4.78
N ARG A 303 -3.60 22.14 -5.65
CA ARG A 303 -4.61 21.09 -5.41
C ARG A 303 -4.28 20.26 -4.16
N ILE A 304 -3.02 19.87 -3.97
CA ILE A 304 -2.61 19.14 -2.77
C ILE A 304 -2.79 20.02 -1.53
N SER A 305 -2.30 21.27 -1.57
CA SER A 305 -2.35 22.18 -0.41
C SER A 305 -3.78 22.50 0.05
N THR A 306 -4.75 22.40 -0.85
CA THR A 306 -6.16 22.73 -0.59
C THR A 306 -7.04 21.50 -0.38
N TYR A 307 -6.47 20.31 -0.25
CA TYR A 307 -7.18 19.03 -0.13
C TYR A 307 -8.05 18.68 -1.35
N ASP A 308 -7.81 19.30 -2.50
CA ASP A 308 -8.51 18.94 -3.75
C ASP A 308 -7.95 17.68 -4.39
N SER A 309 -6.70 17.33 -4.11
CA SER A 309 -6.03 16.14 -4.65
C SER A 309 -5.09 15.51 -3.63
N GLY A 310 -5.01 14.20 -3.65
CA GLY A 310 -4.12 13.40 -2.81
C GLY A 310 -3.96 11.98 -3.36
N SER A 311 -3.16 11.17 -2.69
CA SER A 311 -2.95 9.76 -3.06
C SER A 311 -4.12 8.92 -2.55
N THR A 312 -5.08 8.60 -3.40
CA THR A 312 -6.32 7.91 -3.02
C THR A 312 -6.33 6.42 -3.34
N HIS A 313 -5.47 5.96 -4.26
CA HIS A 313 -5.54 4.58 -4.73
C HIS A 313 -4.19 4.08 -5.27
N ALA A 314 -3.79 2.90 -4.82
CA ALA A 314 -2.60 2.21 -5.33
C ALA A 314 -2.98 1.22 -6.44
N MET A 315 -2.14 1.13 -7.46
CA MET A 315 -2.26 0.20 -8.58
C MET A 315 -0.89 -0.32 -9.00
N THR A 316 -0.87 -1.40 -9.76
CA THR A 316 0.37 -2.02 -10.24
C THR A 316 0.68 -1.53 -11.66
N LEU A 317 1.74 -0.75 -11.82
CA LEU A 317 2.18 -0.23 -13.12
C LEU A 317 2.77 -1.36 -13.97
N THR A 318 2.23 -1.56 -15.18
CA THR A 318 2.51 -2.75 -15.99
C THR A 318 3.02 -2.47 -17.40
N ALA A 319 2.74 -1.29 -17.96
CA ALA A 319 3.14 -0.96 -19.33
C ALA A 319 3.27 0.53 -19.56
N VAL A 320 4.05 0.88 -20.56
CA VAL A 320 4.19 2.23 -21.11
C VAL A 320 4.23 2.19 -22.64
N ASP A 321 3.63 3.18 -23.28
CA ASP A 321 3.77 3.40 -24.71
C ASP A 321 4.68 4.60 -24.93
N LEU A 322 5.79 4.39 -25.63
CA LEU A 322 6.82 5.39 -25.90
C LEU A 322 6.70 5.91 -27.34
N ASP A 323 7.01 7.17 -27.56
CA ASP A 323 7.22 7.74 -28.89
C ASP A 323 8.61 7.36 -29.47
N SER A 324 8.91 7.84 -30.67
CA SER A 324 10.19 7.60 -31.34
C SER A 324 11.40 8.19 -30.62
N ASN A 325 11.20 9.14 -29.71
CA ASN A 325 12.23 9.78 -28.91
C ASN A 325 12.36 9.12 -27.49
N GLY A 326 11.57 8.07 -27.23
CA GLY A 326 11.55 7.39 -25.95
C GLY A 326 10.77 8.09 -24.84
N LYS A 327 9.92 9.10 -25.18
CA LYS A 327 9.02 9.76 -24.24
C LYS A 327 7.72 9.00 -24.09
N ALA A 328 7.20 8.96 -22.88
CA ALA A 328 5.91 8.33 -22.61
C ALA A 328 4.76 9.09 -23.28
N LYS A 329 3.81 8.34 -23.84
CA LYS A 329 2.54 8.84 -24.36
C LYS A 329 1.37 8.43 -23.49
N LYS A 330 1.40 7.22 -23.00
CA LYS A 330 0.37 6.64 -22.13
C LYS A 330 0.94 5.49 -21.30
N TRP A 331 0.28 5.21 -20.19
CA TRP A 331 0.64 4.19 -19.22
C TRP A 331 -0.51 3.22 -19.00
N LYS A 332 -0.21 2.03 -18.50
CA LYS A 332 -1.19 1.01 -18.15
C LYS A 332 -0.91 0.47 -16.77
N VAL A 333 -1.94 0.39 -15.96
CA VAL A 333 -1.87 -0.21 -14.63
C VAL A 333 -2.85 -1.37 -14.51
N GLU A 334 -2.48 -2.37 -13.73
CA GLU A 334 -3.34 -3.44 -13.26
C GLU A 334 -4.05 -2.93 -12.00
N ASN A 335 -5.39 -2.87 -12.05
CA ASN A 335 -6.21 -2.44 -10.92
C ASN A 335 -6.69 -3.66 -10.13
N SER A 336 -7.21 -3.43 -8.93
CA SER A 336 -7.74 -4.45 -8.01
C SER A 336 -9.25 -4.29 -7.77
N TRP A 337 -10.03 -4.03 -8.82
CA TRP A 337 -11.49 -3.89 -8.78
C TRP A 337 -12.22 -4.98 -9.57
N GLY A 338 -11.56 -6.14 -9.76
CA GLY A 338 -12.08 -7.20 -10.61
C GLY A 338 -11.90 -6.93 -12.12
N ALA A 339 -12.17 -7.93 -12.95
CA ALA A 339 -11.97 -7.79 -14.40
C ALA A 339 -13.09 -7.01 -15.10
N GLU A 340 -14.28 -6.97 -14.49
CA GLU A 340 -15.50 -6.47 -15.14
C GLU A 340 -15.79 -4.99 -14.89
N TRP A 341 -14.94 -4.28 -14.10
CA TRP A 341 -15.22 -2.90 -13.74
C TRP A 341 -15.12 -1.92 -14.91
N SER A 342 -14.43 -2.28 -16.00
CA SER A 342 -14.25 -1.45 -17.18
C SER A 342 -14.06 -2.27 -18.46
N GLN A 343 -14.14 -1.60 -19.61
CA GLN A 343 -13.85 -2.21 -20.92
C GLN A 343 -12.38 -2.67 -21.07
N GLN A 344 -11.48 -2.25 -20.19
CA GLN A 344 -10.07 -2.66 -20.18
C GLN A 344 -9.83 -3.96 -19.38
N LYS A 345 -10.87 -4.70 -19.01
CA LYS A 345 -10.79 -6.01 -18.36
C LYS A 345 -9.87 -6.01 -17.13
N GLY A 346 -10.10 -5.08 -16.21
CA GLY A 346 -9.36 -4.95 -14.96
C GLY A 346 -8.16 -4.00 -15.01
N TYR A 347 -7.79 -3.50 -16.19
CA TYR A 347 -6.74 -2.50 -16.33
C TYR A 347 -7.31 -1.07 -16.42
N LEU A 348 -6.46 -0.10 -16.11
CA LEU A 348 -6.67 1.31 -16.37
C LEU A 348 -5.56 1.79 -17.29
N ILE A 349 -5.95 2.51 -18.36
CA ILE A 349 -5.03 3.21 -19.25
C ILE A 349 -5.11 4.70 -18.90
N MET A 350 -3.98 5.37 -18.88
CA MET A 350 -3.91 6.81 -18.61
C MET A 350 -2.98 7.49 -19.61
N SER A 351 -3.34 8.70 -20.03
CA SER A 351 -2.41 9.54 -20.80
C SER A 351 -1.22 9.96 -19.96
N ASP A 352 -0.10 10.28 -20.59
CA ASP A 352 1.08 10.77 -19.87
C ASP A 352 0.78 12.10 -19.17
N THR A 353 -0.01 12.99 -19.77
CA THR A 353 -0.46 14.22 -19.13
C THR A 353 -1.19 13.94 -17.82
N TRP A 354 -2.10 12.96 -17.80
CA TRP A 354 -2.80 12.57 -16.57
C TRP A 354 -1.85 11.94 -15.56
N PHE A 355 -0.96 11.07 -16.01
CA PHE A 355 0.04 10.42 -15.15
C PHE A 355 0.88 11.46 -14.40
N ARG A 356 1.40 12.46 -15.09
CA ARG A 356 2.21 13.52 -14.49
C ARG A 356 1.45 14.37 -13.46
N GLU A 357 0.16 14.62 -13.70
CA GLU A 357 -0.67 15.44 -12.81
C GLU A 357 -1.20 14.71 -11.59
N TYR A 358 -1.52 13.42 -11.70
CA TYR A 358 -2.27 12.69 -10.68
C TYR A 358 -1.54 11.48 -10.09
N MET A 359 -0.32 11.18 -10.52
CA MET A 359 0.55 10.20 -9.90
C MET A 359 1.31 10.82 -8.74
N PHE A 360 1.43 10.08 -7.62
CA PHE A 360 2.13 10.55 -6.43
C PHE A 360 3.30 9.66 -6.03
N ARG A 361 3.11 8.35 -5.98
CA ARG A 361 4.09 7.40 -5.42
C ARG A 361 4.55 6.38 -6.44
N LEU A 362 5.85 6.09 -6.42
CA LEU A 362 6.46 4.98 -7.12
C LEU A 362 7.38 4.22 -6.17
N VAL A 363 7.19 2.90 -6.08
CA VAL A 363 8.14 2.02 -5.39
C VAL A 363 8.95 1.28 -6.46
N VAL A 364 10.24 1.47 -6.43
CA VAL A 364 11.14 0.98 -7.47
C VAL A 364 12.32 0.21 -6.85
N ASN A 365 12.67 -0.94 -7.44
CA ASN A 365 13.82 -1.69 -7.02
C ASN A 365 15.10 -0.89 -7.26
N LYS A 366 16.02 -0.90 -6.28
CA LYS A 366 17.28 -0.14 -6.31
C LYS A 366 18.10 -0.37 -7.57
N LYS A 367 17.95 -1.52 -8.23
CA LYS A 367 18.62 -1.85 -9.51
C LYS A 367 18.33 -0.83 -10.61
N TYR A 368 17.13 -0.21 -10.60
CA TYR A 368 16.68 0.73 -11.63
C TYR A 368 16.83 2.19 -11.22
N VAL A 369 17.42 2.44 -10.07
CA VAL A 369 17.61 3.77 -9.53
C VAL A 369 18.96 4.32 -9.90
N PRO A 370 19.07 5.50 -10.56
CA PRO A 370 20.34 6.15 -10.82
C PRO A 370 21.15 6.37 -9.54
N ALA A 371 22.47 6.15 -9.58
CA ALA A 371 23.34 6.25 -8.41
C ALA A 371 23.23 7.60 -7.67
N LYS A 372 23.06 8.69 -8.42
CA LYS A 372 22.86 10.03 -7.84
C LYS A 372 21.60 10.15 -6.98
N ILE A 373 20.52 9.45 -7.38
CA ILE A 373 19.25 9.40 -6.64
C ILE A 373 19.37 8.43 -5.47
N LEU A 374 20.01 7.28 -5.68
CA LEU A 374 20.15 6.28 -4.62
C LEU A 374 20.91 6.85 -3.39
N LYS A 375 21.93 7.70 -3.61
CA LYS A 375 22.64 8.39 -2.53
C LYS A 375 21.73 9.30 -1.68
N LEU A 376 20.63 9.82 -2.24
CA LEU A 376 19.71 10.65 -1.49
C LEU A 376 18.98 9.84 -0.38
N SER A 377 18.84 8.54 -0.53
CA SER A 377 18.24 7.66 0.49
C SER A 377 19.06 7.58 1.78
N GLU A 378 20.33 7.96 1.73
CA GLU A 378 21.26 7.98 2.88
C GLU A 378 21.18 9.30 3.67
N GLN A 379 20.45 10.31 3.16
CA GLN A 379 20.24 11.58 3.87
C GLN A 379 19.39 11.38 5.11
N GLU A 380 19.66 12.17 6.15
CA GLU A 380 18.74 12.28 7.27
C GLU A 380 17.39 12.82 6.78
N PRO A 381 16.28 12.12 7.03
CA PRO A 381 14.99 12.52 6.49
C PRO A 381 14.45 13.78 7.18
N ILE A 382 13.77 14.61 6.41
CA ILE A 382 12.95 15.69 6.93
C ILE A 382 11.62 15.09 7.38
N MET A 383 11.27 15.24 8.66
CA MET A 383 10.03 14.72 9.21
C MET A 383 8.82 15.51 8.71
N VAL A 384 7.79 14.78 8.32
CA VAL A 384 6.48 15.30 7.88
C VAL A 384 5.41 14.79 8.84
N MET A 385 4.48 15.67 9.19
CA MET A 385 3.37 15.30 10.06
C MET A 385 2.36 14.40 9.33
N PRO A 386 1.73 13.46 10.03
CA PRO A 386 0.78 12.52 9.42
C PRO A 386 -0.53 13.18 8.97
N GLU A 387 -0.83 14.39 9.43
CA GLU A 387 -2.01 15.17 9.05
C GLU A 387 -1.82 15.98 7.75
N ASP A 388 -0.64 15.89 7.13
CA ASP A 388 -0.42 16.54 5.84
C ASP A 388 -1.47 16.08 4.80
N PRO A 389 -2.00 17.02 3.98
CA PRO A 389 -3.06 16.70 3.01
C PRO A 389 -2.75 15.54 2.08
N LEU A 390 -1.48 15.34 1.71
CA LEU A 390 -1.07 14.27 0.80
C LEU A 390 -1.18 12.88 1.43
N PHE A 391 -1.14 12.78 2.77
CA PHE A 391 -1.16 11.51 3.50
C PHE A 391 -2.48 11.25 4.24
N ALA A 392 -3.43 12.15 4.15
CA ALA A 392 -4.72 12.04 4.85
C ALA A 392 -5.54 10.82 4.43
N GLU A 393 -5.40 10.38 3.17
CA GLU A 393 -6.12 9.24 2.60
C GLU A 393 -5.48 7.87 2.95
N ASP A 394 -4.33 7.85 3.60
CA ASP A 394 -3.68 6.60 4.03
C ASP A 394 -4.31 6.02 5.32
N LYS A 395 -5.32 6.69 5.88
CA LYS A 395 -5.88 6.43 7.23
C LYS A 395 -7.35 6.11 7.24
#